data_a95a4d5e2b72e477c0259185579f47be
#
_entry.id   a95a4d5e2b72e477c0259185579f47be
#
_cell.length_a   1.000
_cell.length_b   1.000
_cell.length_c   1.000
_cell.angle_alpha   90.00
_cell.angle_beta   90.00
_cell.angle_gamma   90.00
#
_symmetry.space_group_name_H-M   'P 1'
#
loop_
_entity.id
_entity.type
_entity.pdbx_description
1 polymer ?
#
loop_
_entity_poly.entity_id
_entity_poly.type
_entity_poly.pdbx_seq_one_letter_code
_entity_poly.pdbx_strand_id
1 'polypeptide(L)'
;MKKLYFSTFVQGLEKPIEAMLRKEGGVAVERVVPGAALYRSVREPAMPFVHQTFSVLFQMKPVAGVDDAVKRLLSSGGWLDRFPYEETQGKRFRIVTAMGDKLVAANMRYVDMLEKIICENTGMRTYRERPDVELWVLCRPEAAYFLWRLGKQSATRQEGQLRTDVCAVVSFLSACGAKNATVLGCTNVSLPAALKNGGARALTCVCPDRASAKLIEGKLRGVRVCEGSSGYTDLADGSQQAVVLHLPVKAEKTAGLESDLRNALFEARRILDADGRLIVIASLAHAESTLRKTQGVRMLARYDLTLSGQRSAIWVMTTKPTDVEEGLIEQ
;
A
#
# COMPACT_ATOMS: atom_id res chain seq x y z
N MET A 1 19.46 -17.36 -10.51
CA MET A 1 20.03 -16.42 -9.52
C MET A 1 18.94 -15.51 -8.98
N LYS A 2 18.92 -15.17 -7.68
CA LYS A 2 17.94 -14.24 -7.13
C LYS A 2 18.28 -12.82 -7.58
N LYS A 3 17.34 -12.13 -8.26
CA LYS A 3 17.45 -10.71 -8.63
C LYS A 3 17.12 -9.82 -7.43
N LEU A 4 17.69 -8.63 -7.38
CA LEU A 4 17.42 -7.61 -6.37
C LEU A 4 16.29 -6.71 -6.85
N TYR A 5 15.30 -6.50 -5.99
CA TYR A 5 14.13 -5.66 -6.25
C TYR A 5 14.01 -4.56 -5.21
N PHE A 6 13.47 -3.45 -5.65
CA PHE A 6 13.11 -2.31 -4.82
C PHE A 6 11.62 -2.02 -5.02
N SER A 7 10.85 -2.00 -3.94
CA SER A 7 9.41 -1.68 -4.01
C SER A 7 9.06 -0.53 -3.09
N THR A 8 8.13 0.32 -3.53
CA THR A 8 7.61 1.42 -2.73
C THR A 8 6.23 1.09 -2.15
N PHE A 9 5.91 1.67 -1.01
CA PHE A 9 4.61 1.57 -0.34
C PHE A 9 4.34 2.83 0.48
N VAL A 10 3.17 2.92 1.12
CA VAL A 10 2.84 4.05 1.99
C VAL A 10 3.70 4.02 3.24
N GLN A 11 4.45 5.10 3.49
CA GLN A 11 5.23 5.26 4.70
C GLN A 11 4.34 5.14 5.96
N GLY A 12 4.87 4.48 6.99
CA GLY A 12 4.14 4.12 8.21
C GLY A 12 3.64 2.68 8.22
N LEU A 13 3.74 1.96 7.08
CA LEU A 13 3.33 0.56 6.95
C LEU A 13 4.53 -0.41 6.91
N GLU A 14 5.71 -0.01 7.36
CA GLU A 14 6.95 -0.79 7.29
C GLU A 14 6.79 -2.16 7.95
N LYS A 15 6.28 -2.21 9.19
CA LYS A 15 6.10 -3.47 9.94
C LYS A 15 5.16 -4.47 9.24
N PRO A 16 3.92 -4.11 8.86
CA PRO A 16 3.05 -5.05 8.15
C PRO A 16 3.58 -5.43 6.78
N ILE A 17 4.20 -4.50 6.03
CA ILE A 17 4.82 -4.81 4.74
C ILE A 17 5.96 -5.81 4.89
N GLU A 18 6.83 -5.65 5.89
CA GLU A 18 7.90 -6.61 6.16
C GLU A 18 7.34 -8.00 6.49
N ALA A 19 6.31 -8.07 7.34
CA ALA A 19 5.64 -9.32 7.67
C ALA A 19 4.99 -9.98 6.44
N MET A 20 4.41 -9.19 5.54
CA MET A 20 3.84 -9.69 4.29
C MET A 20 4.93 -10.19 3.33
N LEU A 21 6.02 -9.44 3.16
CA LEU A 21 7.16 -9.83 2.33
C LEU A 21 7.80 -11.15 2.81
N ARG A 22 7.95 -11.33 4.12
CA ARG A 22 8.50 -12.57 4.71
C ARG A 22 7.60 -13.79 4.49
N LYS A 23 6.29 -13.59 4.29
CA LYS A 23 5.33 -14.66 3.96
C LYS A 23 5.32 -15.02 2.47
N GLU A 24 5.83 -14.14 1.61
CA GLU A 24 5.90 -14.42 0.18
C GLU A 24 6.97 -15.47 -0.13
N GLY A 25 6.53 -16.56 -0.75
CA GLY A 25 7.42 -17.66 -1.12
C GLY A 25 8.54 -17.21 -2.07
N GLY A 26 9.78 -17.53 -1.73
CA GLY A 26 10.95 -17.23 -2.55
C GLY A 26 11.51 -15.82 -2.42
N VAL A 27 10.91 -14.97 -1.57
CA VAL A 27 11.38 -13.62 -1.25
C VAL A 27 12.34 -13.67 -0.04
N ALA A 28 13.47 -12.98 -0.17
CA ALA A 28 14.42 -12.75 0.92
C ALA A 28 14.55 -11.24 1.15
N VAL A 29 13.98 -10.76 2.25
CA VAL A 29 14.03 -9.34 2.63
C VAL A 29 15.44 -8.96 3.04
N GLU A 30 16.03 -7.94 2.40
CA GLU A 30 17.32 -7.38 2.78
C GLU A 30 17.15 -6.19 3.73
N ARG A 31 16.22 -5.30 3.41
CA ARG A 31 16.00 -4.08 4.19
C ARG A 31 14.59 -3.53 3.95
N VAL A 32 13.97 -3.06 5.01
CA VAL A 32 12.76 -2.21 4.94
C VAL A 32 13.14 -0.85 5.51
N VAL A 33 12.78 0.21 4.78
CA VAL A 33 13.03 1.61 5.14
C VAL A 33 11.73 2.40 4.99
N PRO A 34 11.62 3.61 5.53
CA PRO A 34 10.39 4.41 5.39
C PRO A 34 9.91 4.48 3.94
N GLY A 35 8.73 3.90 3.67
CA GLY A 35 8.08 3.91 2.36
C GLY A 35 8.71 3.00 1.29
N ALA A 36 9.71 2.16 1.61
CA ALA A 36 10.31 1.26 0.63
C ALA A 36 10.89 -0.03 1.23
N ALA A 37 10.99 -1.07 0.39
CA ALA A 37 11.63 -2.33 0.73
C ALA A 37 12.60 -2.78 -0.35
N LEU A 38 13.74 -3.34 0.09
CA LEU A 38 14.75 -3.97 -0.73
C LEU A 38 14.77 -5.47 -0.42
N TYR A 39 14.63 -6.31 -1.44
CA TYR A 39 14.55 -7.75 -1.26
C TYR A 39 15.00 -8.51 -2.51
N ARG A 40 15.35 -9.78 -2.33
CA ARG A 40 15.71 -10.68 -3.44
C ARG A 40 14.59 -11.65 -3.73
N SER A 41 14.35 -11.90 -5.02
CA SER A 41 13.41 -12.93 -5.47
C SER A 41 13.94 -13.64 -6.72
N VAL A 42 13.53 -14.89 -6.89
CA VAL A 42 13.85 -15.69 -8.10
C VAL A 42 12.97 -15.26 -9.27
N ARG A 43 11.72 -14.89 -8.98
CA ARG A 43 10.72 -14.46 -9.96
C ARG A 43 10.39 -12.99 -9.77
N GLU A 44 9.91 -12.34 -10.81
CA GLU A 44 9.34 -11.00 -10.71
C GLU A 44 8.16 -11.04 -9.73
N PRO A 45 8.19 -10.23 -8.67
CA PRO A 45 7.15 -10.27 -7.66
C PRO A 45 5.91 -9.49 -8.11
N ALA A 46 4.73 -10.14 -8.04
CA ALA A 46 3.43 -9.51 -8.26
C ALA A 46 2.72 -9.32 -6.92
N MET A 47 3.11 -8.31 -6.15
CA MET A 47 2.63 -8.08 -4.79
C MET A 47 1.58 -6.96 -4.73
N PRO A 48 0.33 -7.25 -4.34
CA PRO A 48 -0.73 -6.24 -4.30
C PRO A 48 -0.55 -5.18 -3.21
N PHE A 49 0.33 -5.43 -2.24
CA PHE A 49 0.59 -4.56 -1.09
C PHE A 49 1.75 -3.57 -1.30
N VAL A 50 2.34 -3.53 -2.50
CA VAL A 50 3.32 -2.52 -2.89
C VAL A 50 2.79 -1.64 -4.01
N HIS A 51 3.25 -0.39 -4.04
CA HIS A 51 2.78 0.59 -5.02
C HIS A 51 3.48 0.46 -6.36
N GLN A 52 4.80 0.40 -6.33
CA GLN A 52 5.66 0.25 -7.51
C GLN A 52 6.76 -0.74 -7.19
N THR A 53 7.13 -1.54 -8.18
CA THR A 53 8.25 -2.46 -8.09
C THR A 53 9.26 -2.15 -9.17
N PHE A 54 10.53 -2.24 -8.80
CA PHE A 54 11.65 -1.99 -9.67
C PHE A 54 12.65 -3.14 -9.57
N SER A 55 13.27 -3.51 -10.68
CA SER A 55 14.51 -4.29 -10.70
C SER A 55 15.69 -3.35 -10.43
N VAL A 56 16.57 -3.70 -9.50
CA VAL A 56 17.75 -2.90 -9.17
C VAL A 56 18.87 -3.23 -10.14
N LEU A 57 19.16 -2.31 -11.03
CA LEU A 57 20.28 -2.42 -11.97
C LEU A 57 21.60 -2.10 -11.26
N PHE A 58 21.61 -1.06 -10.42
CA PHE A 58 22.78 -0.66 -9.67
C PHE A 58 22.42 0.01 -8.35
N GLN A 59 23.20 -0.28 -7.32
CA GLN A 59 23.10 0.35 -6.02
C GLN A 59 24.40 1.07 -5.70
N MET A 60 24.29 2.31 -5.27
CA MET A 60 25.40 3.18 -4.92
C MET A 60 25.34 3.58 -3.44
N LYS A 61 26.49 3.92 -2.87
CA LYS A 61 26.52 4.62 -1.56
C LYS A 61 25.73 5.92 -1.65
N PRO A 62 25.25 6.45 -0.53
CA PRO A 62 24.57 7.75 -0.49
C PRO A 62 25.32 8.83 -1.27
N VAL A 63 24.61 9.72 -1.90
CA VAL A 63 25.11 10.83 -2.73
C VAL A 63 24.46 12.13 -2.31
N ALA A 64 25.09 13.27 -2.61
CA ALA A 64 24.56 14.57 -2.26
C ALA A 64 23.30 14.95 -3.08
N GLY A 65 23.18 14.43 -4.30
CA GLY A 65 22.06 14.74 -5.18
C GLY A 65 22.01 13.87 -6.43
N VAL A 66 20.97 14.09 -7.25
CA VAL A 66 20.73 13.33 -8.46
C VAL A 66 21.86 13.48 -9.50
N ASP A 67 22.49 14.66 -9.60
CA ASP A 67 23.61 14.88 -10.49
C ASP A 67 24.82 14.03 -10.14
N ASP A 68 25.13 13.89 -8.85
CA ASP A 68 26.20 13.05 -8.38
C ASP A 68 25.90 11.56 -8.61
N ALA A 69 24.64 11.15 -8.47
CA ALA A 69 24.22 9.80 -8.82
C ALA A 69 24.45 9.52 -10.30
N VAL A 70 24.01 10.42 -11.20
CA VAL A 70 24.19 10.26 -12.63
C VAL A 70 25.68 10.26 -13.02
N LYS A 71 26.51 11.14 -12.45
CA LYS A 71 27.97 11.12 -12.68
C LYS A 71 28.59 9.78 -12.27
N ARG A 72 28.19 9.22 -11.12
CA ARG A 72 28.68 7.89 -10.71
C ARG A 72 28.27 6.77 -11.65
N LEU A 73 27.03 6.82 -12.19
CA LEU A 73 26.59 5.88 -13.21
C LEU A 73 27.46 5.98 -14.48
N LEU A 74 27.75 7.20 -14.93
CA LEU A 74 28.60 7.46 -16.10
C LEU A 74 30.03 6.92 -15.91
N SER A 75 30.56 6.96 -14.68
CA SER A 75 31.93 6.53 -14.38
C SER A 75 32.06 5.04 -14.08
N SER A 76 30.99 4.36 -13.61
CA SER A 76 31.10 2.99 -13.09
C SER A 76 30.90 1.89 -14.15
N GLY A 77 30.03 2.11 -15.14
CA GLY A 77 29.70 1.10 -16.18
C GLY A 77 29.10 -0.22 -15.68
N GLY A 78 29.33 -0.62 -14.42
CA GLY A 78 28.96 -1.93 -13.88
C GLY A 78 27.44 -2.22 -13.79
N TRP A 79 26.59 -1.23 -14.05
CA TRP A 79 25.15 -1.43 -14.19
C TRP A 79 24.75 -2.08 -15.51
N LEU A 80 25.61 -1.98 -16.55
CA LEU A 80 25.39 -2.61 -17.86
C LEU A 80 25.30 -4.13 -17.72
N ASP A 81 26.08 -4.77 -16.86
CA ASP A 81 26.07 -6.23 -16.67
C ASP A 81 24.73 -6.77 -16.14
N ARG A 82 23.92 -5.90 -15.56
CA ARG A 82 22.60 -6.27 -14.99
C ARG A 82 21.43 -5.81 -15.86
N PHE A 83 21.73 -5.22 -17.00
CA PHE A 83 20.70 -4.74 -17.90
C PHE A 83 19.99 -5.92 -18.56
N PRO A 84 18.64 -5.93 -18.66
CA PRO A 84 17.90 -7.03 -19.25
C PRO A 84 17.86 -6.91 -20.78
N TYR A 85 18.99 -7.14 -21.45
CA TYR A 85 19.16 -6.93 -22.88
C TYR A 85 18.11 -7.63 -23.75
N GLU A 86 17.68 -8.84 -23.37
CA GLU A 86 16.65 -9.59 -24.09
C GLU A 86 15.30 -8.86 -24.13
N GLU A 87 15.06 -7.99 -23.15
CA GLU A 87 13.81 -7.23 -23.01
C GLU A 87 13.88 -5.82 -23.60
N THR A 88 15.04 -5.38 -24.12
CA THR A 88 15.27 -3.96 -24.47
C THR A 88 15.13 -3.64 -25.94
N GLN A 89 15.36 -4.61 -26.82
CA GLN A 89 15.48 -4.36 -28.25
C GLN A 89 14.25 -3.64 -28.82
N GLY A 90 14.48 -2.48 -29.44
CA GLY A 90 13.45 -1.66 -30.07
C GLY A 90 12.55 -0.88 -29.12
N LYS A 91 12.70 -1.03 -27.80
CA LYS A 91 11.90 -0.30 -26.81
C LYS A 91 12.32 1.17 -26.70
N ARG A 92 11.35 1.98 -26.31
CA ARG A 92 11.55 3.41 -26.01
C ARG A 92 11.65 3.59 -24.51
N PHE A 93 12.57 4.44 -24.06
CA PHE A 93 12.74 4.68 -22.64
C PHE A 93 12.81 6.18 -22.31
N ARG A 94 12.63 6.48 -21.03
CA ARG A 94 12.99 7.76 -20.42
C ARG A 94 13.72 7.53 -19.11
N ILE A 95 14.56 8.49 -18.76
CA ILE A 95 15.17 8.56 -17.42
C ILE A 95 14.31 9.46 -16.54
N VAL A 96 14.03 8.98 -15.34
CA VAL A 96 13.34 9.71 -14.29
C VAL A 96 14.30 9.88 -13.11
N THR A 97 14.43 11.09 -12.60
CA THR A 97 15.31 11.40 -11.47
C THR A 97 14.50 11.85 -10.27
N ALA A 98 14.82 11.32 -9.08
CA ALA A 98 14.07 11.59 -7.85
C ALA A 98 14.97 11.61 -6.60
N MET A 99 14.58 12.42 -5.63
CA MET A 99 15.11 12.40 -4.26
C MET A 99 13.97 12.05 -3.28
N GLY A 100 14.08 10.90 -2.62
CA GLY A 100 12.97 10.35 -1.85
C GLY A 100 11.72 10.19 -2.72
N ASP A 101 10.63 10.84 -2.32
CA ASP A 101 9.34 10.77 -3.04
C ASP A 101 9.14 11.94 -4.03
N LYS A 102 10.12 12.81 -4.18
CA LYS A 102 10.01 14.00 -5.03
C LYS A 102 10.79 13.82 -6.32
N LEU A 103 10.14 14.11 -7.46
CA LEU A 103 10.83 14.24 -8.73
C LEU A 103 11.72 15.48 -8.69
N VAL A 104 12.98 15.33 -9.09
CA VAL A 104 13.99 16.40 -9.13
C VAL A 104 14.68 16.34 -10.47
N ALA A 105 14.74 17.46 -11.17
CA ALA A 105 15.45 17.54 -12.44
C ALA A 105 16.96 17.40 -12.20
N ALA A 106 17.61 16.51 -12.96
CA ALA A 106 19.06 16.44 -13.05
C ALA A 106 19.58 17.36 -14.17
N ASN A 107 20.88 17.63 -14.13
CA ASN A 107 21.54 18.37 -15.20
C ASN A 107 21.42 17.62 -16.53
N MET A 108 20.79 18.27 -17.52
CA MET A 108 20.50 17.66 -18.82
C MET A 108 21.74 17.09 -19.50
N ARG A 109 22.88 17.76 -19.41
CA ARG A 109 24.13 17.26 -20.01
C ARG A 109 24.51 15.87 -19.51
N TYR A 110 24.35 15.60 -18.22
CA TYR A 110 24.66 14.29 -17.66
C TYR A 110 23.61 13.26 -18.05
N VAL A 111 22.33 13.67 -18.07
CA VAL A 111 21.23 12.80 -18.51
C VAL A 111 21.41 12.40 -19.96
N ASP A 112 21.70 13.35 -20.86
CA ASP A 112 21.94 13.08 -22.30
C ASP A 112 23.13 12.13 -22.51
N MET A 113 24.19 12.27 -21.72
CA MET A 113 25.34 11.34 -21.75
C MET A 113 24.92 9.93 -21.32
N LEU A 114 24.12 9.79 -20.26
CA LEU A 114 23.62 8.51 -19.79
C LEU A 114 22.65 7.88 -20.81
N GLU A 115 21.75 8.67 -21.38
CA GLU A 115 20.85 8.24 -22.44
C GLU A 115 21.63 7.73 -23.67
N LYS A 116 22.69 8.41 -24.08
CA LYS A 116 23.56 7.99 -25.18
C LYS A 116 24.20 6.61 -24.89
N ILE A 117 24.78 6.43 -23.72
CA ILE A 117 25.37 5.14 -23.32
C ILE A 117 24.33 4.01 -23.34
N ILE A 118 23.12 4.27 -22.84
CA ILE A 118 22.03 3.30 -22.86
C ILE A 118 21.65 2.95 -24.30
N CYS A 119 21.46 3.94 -25.17
CA CYS A 119 21.13 3.71 -26.58
C CYS A 119 22.18 2.85 -27.29
N GLU A 120 23.45 3.19 -27.12
CA GLU A 120 24.59 2.50 -27.78
C GLU A 120 24.72 1.05 -27.33
N ASN A 121 24.47 0.75 -26.03
CA ASN A 121 24.66 -0.60 -25.49
C ASN A 121 23.42 -1.49 -25.58
N THR A 122 22.20 -0.91 -25.68
CA THR A 122 20.95 -1.68 -25.55
C THR A 122 20.09 -1.66 -26.80
N GLY A 123 20.37 -0.79 -27.77
CA GLY A 123 19.52 -0.57 -28.93
C GLY A 123 18.17 0.11 -28.63
N MET A 124 17.95 0.57 -27.39
CA MET A 124 16.77 1.35 -27.01
C MET A 124 16.85 2.76 -27.60
N ARG A 125 15.69 3.45 -27.65
CA ARG A 125 15.57 4.83 -28.11
C ARG A 125 14.98 5.71 -27.02
N THR A 126 15.46 6.93 -26.87
CA THR A 126 14.88 7.90 -25.93
C THR A 126 13.51 8.35 -26.40
N TYR A 127 12.53 8.38 -25.49
CA TYR A 127 11.19 8.89 -25.76
C TYR A 127 10.49 9.34 -24.47
N ARG A 128 10.28 10.64 -24.32
CA ARG A 128 9.85 11.22 -23.02
C ARG A 128 8.36 11.15 -22.75
N GLU A 129 7.50 11.18 -23.77
CA GLU A 129 6.05 11.29 -23.58
C GLU A 129 5.39 9.97 -23.21
N ARG A 130 5.66 8.89 -23.97
CA ARG A 130 5.06 7.57 -23.80
C ARG A 130 6.14 6.50 -23.91
N PRO A 131 7.02 6.39 -22.92
CA PRO A 131 8.05 5.37 -22.93
C PRO A 131 7.45 3.98 -22.72
N ASP A 132 8.08 2.98 -23.29
CA ASP A 132 7.79 1.58 -22.99
C ASP A 132 8.45 1.14 -21.67
N VAL A 133 9.56 1.83 -21.29
CA VAL A 133 10.36 1.58 -20.09
C VAL A 133 10.71 2.89 -19.39
N GLU A 134 10.66 2.88 -18.07
CA GLU A 134 11.19 3.95 -17.23
C GLU A 134 12.41 3.47 -16.46
N LEU A 135 13.52 4.19 -16.61
CA LEU A 135 14.74 4.02 -15.85
C LEU A 135 14.80 5.12 -14.78
N TRP A 136 14.94 4.73 -13.53
CA TRP A 136 14.91 5.68 -12.43
C TRP A 136 16.28 5.83 -11.77
N VAL A 137 16.73 7.05 -11.61
CA VAL A 137 17.84 7.40 -10.70
C VAL A 137 17.22 7.94 -9.42
N LEU A 138 17.16 7.11 -8.42
CA LEU A 138 16.51 7.41 -7.14
C LEU A 138 17.57 7.59 -6.05
N CYS A 139 17.62 8.79 -5.47
CA CYS A 139 18.48 9.10 -4.34
C CYS A 139 17.66 9.06 -3.05
N ARG A 140 18.14 8.30 -2.07
CA ARG A 140 17.57 8.22 -0.73
C ARG A 140 18.68 8.43 0.30
N PRO A 141 18.35 8.73 1.58
CA PRO A 141 19.36 8.93 2.61
C PRO A 141 20.31 7.74 2.81
N GLU A 142 19.77 6.52 2.64
CA GLU A 142 20.52 5.28 2.86
C GLU A 142 21.34 4.80 1.66
N ALA A 143 20.95 5.16 0.43
CA ALA A 143 21.62 4.76 -0.81
C ALA A 143 21.06 5.49 -2.03
N ALA A 144 21.78 5.47 -3.14
CA ALA A 144 21.24 5.83 -4.45
C ALA A 144 21.11 4.58 -5.33
N TYR A 145 20.10 4.57 -6.18
CA TYR A 145 19.74 3.42 -6.98
C TYR A 145 19.57 3.81 -8.45
N PHE A 146 20.00 2.92 -9.35
CA PHE A 146 19.58 2.92 -10.73
C PHE A 146 18.64 1.73 -10.93
N LEU A 147 17.42 2.02 -11.36
CA LEU A 147 16.29 1.12 -11.27
C LEU A 147 15.60 0.99 -12.63
N TRP A 148 15.16 -0.21 -12.94
CA TRP A 148 14.25 -0.53 -14.03
C TRP A 148 12.85 -0.72 -13.47
N ARG A 149 11.89 0.11 -13.88
CA ARG A 149 10.50 0.01 -13.41
C ARG A 149 9.82 -1.20 -14.02
N LEU A 150 9.23 -2.02 -13.17
CA LEU A 150 8.43 -3.18 -13.55
C LEU A 150 6.94 -2.81 -13.58
N GLY A 151 6.22 -3.37 -14.57
CA GLY A 151 4.79 -3.15 -14.72
C GLY A 151 4.40 -1.72 -15.12
N LYS A 152 3.16 -1.54 -15.57
CA LYS A 152 2.58 -0.23 -15.83
C LYS A 152 1.91 0.30 -14.57
N GLN A 153 2.00 1.60 -14.33
CA GLN A 153 1.27 2.26 -13.25
C GLN A 153 -0.23 1.95 -13.40
N SER A 154 -0.84 1.43 -12.34
CA SER A 154 -2.29 1.25 -12.29
C SER A 154 -2.99 2.58 -12.50
N ALA A 155 -4.06 2.53 -13.29
CA ALA A 155 -4.83 3.69 -13.74
C ALA A 155 -5.37 4.56 -12.59
N THR A 156 -5.70 5.79 -12.97
CA THR A 156 -6.42 6.85 -12.27
C THR A 156 -7.18 6.41 -11.02
N ARG A 157 -6.69 6.88 -9.90
CA ARG A 157 -7.36 6.79 -8.60
C ARG A 157 -8.58 7.71 -8.60
N GLN A 158 -9.75 7.19 -8.28
CA GLN A 158 -10.92 8.02 -8.00
C GLN A 158 -10.73 8.70 -6.65
N GLU A 159 -11.19 9.94 -6.54
CA GLU A 159 -11.14 10.71 -5.30
C GLU A 159 -11.85 9.97 -4.16
N GLY A 160 -11.27 9.94 -2.97
CA GLY A 160 -11.81 9.22 -1.81
C GLY A 160 -11.55 7.70 -1.78
N GLN A 161 -10.96 7.12 -2.83
CA GLN A 161 -10.58 5.71 -2.81
C GLN A 161 -9.27 5.48 -2.03
N LEU A 162 -9.27 4.44 -1.19
CA LEU A 162 -8.03 3.91 -0.65
C LEU A 162 -7.19 3.30 -1.78
N ARG A 163 -5.89 3.45 -1.68
CA ARG A 163 -4.94 2.79 -2.58
C ARG A 163 -5.04 1.28 -2.42
N THR A 164 -4.87 0.55 -3.51
CA THR A 164 -4.94 -0.92 -3.52
C THR A 164 -3.91 -1.56 -2.60
N ASP A 165 -2.71 -0.99 -2.51
CA ASP A 165 -1.66 -1.44 -1.59
C ASP A 165 -2.07 -1.28 -0.12
N VAL A 166 -2.70 -0.15 0.26
CA VAL A 166 -3.25 0.05 1.60
C VAL A 166 -4.38 -0.95 1.88
N CYS A 167 -5.29 -1.16 0.92
CA CYS A 167 -6.37 -2.15 1.05
C CYS A 167 -5.83 -3.57 1.28
N ALA A 168 -4.76 -3.95 0.59
CA ALA A 168 -4.11 -5.25 0.79
C ALA A 168 -3.49 -5.39 2.19
N VAL A 169 -2.84 -4.33 2.70
CA VAL A 169 -2.33 -4.31 4.08
C VAL A 169 -3.48 -4.40 5.09
N VAL A 170 -4.59 -3.68 4.88
CA VAL A 170 -5.78 -3.76 5.75
C VAL A 170 -6.35 -5.18 5.76
N SER A 171 -6.44 -5.82 4.60
CA SER A 171 -6.87 -7.21 4.50
C SER A 171 -5.95 -8.15 5.29
N PHE A 172 -4.64 -7.96 5.19
CA PHE A 172 -3.67 -8.73 6.00
C PHE A 172 -3.84 -8.50 7.50
N LEU A 173 -3.95 -7.24 7.94
CA LEU A 173 -4.11 -6.88 9.35
C LEU A 173 -5.43 -7.38 9.94
N SER A 174 -6.49 -7.45 9.14
CA SER A 174 -7.80 -7.96 9.56
C SER A 174 -7.80 -9.47 9.83
N ALA A 175 -6.80 -10.19 9.32
CA ALA A 175 -6.71 -11.66 9.40
C ALA A 175 -8.02 -12.36 8.96
N CYS A 176 -8.66 -11.83 7.90
CA CYS A 176 -10.00 -12.26 7.45
C CYS A 176 -10.02 -13.59 6.68
N GLY A 177 -8.87 -14.23 6.45
CA GLY A 177 -8.79 -15.49 5.69
C GLY A 177 -9.67 -16.58 6.30
N ALA A 178 -10.55 -17.18 5.46
CA ALA A 178 -11.55 -18.18 5.80
C ALA A 178 -12.57 -17.77 6.91
N LYS A 179 -12.73 -16.47 7.15
CA LYS A 179 -13.58 -15.89 8.18
C LYS A 179 -14.70 -15.02 7.60
N ASN A 180 -15.73 -14.74 8.41
CA ASN A 180 -16.75 -13.75 8.04
C ASN A 180 -16.19 -12.36 8.30
N ALA A 181 -16.32 -11.49 7.31
CA ALA A 181 -15.82 -10.12 7.37
C ALA A 181 -16.91 -9.12 6.99
N THR A 182 -16.88 -7.94 7.61
CA THR A 182 -17.79 -6.84 7.30
C THR A 182 -17.01 -5.55 7.08
N VAL A 183 -17.37 -4.81 6.03
CA VAL A 183 -16.92 -3.43 5.81
C VAL A 183 -18.05 -2.49 6.13
N LEU A 184 -17.87 -1.64 7.15
CA LEU A 184 -18.79 -0.57 7.51
C LEU A 184 -18.38 0.74 6.83
N GLY A 185 -19.32 1.48 6.28
CA GLY A 185 -19.07 2.70 5.52
C GLY A 185 -18.42 2.43 4.15
N CYS A 186 -18.87 1.38 3.47
CA CYS A 186 -18.28 0.93 2.23
C CYS A 186 -18.71 1.81 1.05
N THR A 187 -17.82 2.65 0.53
CA THR A 187 -18.08 3.57 -0.60
C THR A 187 -17.36 3.20 -1.89
N ASN A 188 -16.49 2.21 -1.87
CA ASN A 188 -15.70 1.82 -3.03
C ASN A 188 -15.38 0.32 -3.06
N VAL A 189 -14.93 -0.17 -4.21
CA VAL A 189 -14.70 -1.60 -4.48
C VAL A 189 -13.35 -2.09 -3.94
N SER A 190 -12.35 -1.21 -3.77
CA SER A 190 -10.96 -1.61 -3.55
C SER A 190 -10.77 -2.38 -2.24
N LEU A 191 -11.38 -1.91 -1.17
CA LEU A 191 -11.26 -2.55 0.14
C LEU A 191 -12.00 -3.90 0.21
N PRO A 192 -13.28 -4.00 -0.19
CA PRO A 192 -13.96 -5.29 -0.29
C PRO A 192 -13.25 -6.30 -1.20
N ALA A 193 -12.72 -5.85 -2.34
CA ALA A 193 -11.95 -6.70 -3.25
C ALA A 193 -10.70 -7.25 -2.58
N ALA A 194 -9.97 -6.41 -1.82
CA ALA A 194 -8.78 -6.84 -1.08
C ALA A 194 -9.11 -7.88 0.00
N LEU A 195 -10.20 -7.68 0.77
CA LEU A 195 -10.66 -8.65 1.78
C LEU A 195 -11.07 -9.99 1.15
N LYS A 196 -11.79 -9.93 0.02
CA LYS A 196 -12.17 -11.13 -0.72
C LYS A 196 -10.95 -11.88 -1.25
N ASN A 197 -9.99 -11.17 -1.85
CA ASN A 197 -8.73 -11.75 -2.32
C ASN A 197 -7.87 -12.27 -1.18
N GLY A 198 -7.98 -11.68 0.02
CA GLY A 198 -7.38 -12.16 1.26
C GLY A 198 -8.06 -13.42 1.85
N GLY A 199 -9.07 -13.96 1.17
CA GLY A 199 -9.72 -15.23 1.49
C GLY A 199 -10.87 -15.13 2.47
N ALA A 200 -11.53 -13.99 2.61
CA ALA A 200 -12.75 -13.89 3.42
C ALA A 200 -13.80 -14.89 2.94
N ARG A 201 -14.32 -15.73 3.87
CA ARG A 201 -15.33 -16.77 3.57
C ARG A 201 -16.67 -16.17 3.17
N ALA A 202 -17.13 -15.22 3.95
CA ALA A 202 -18.30 -14.40 3.67
C ALA A 202 -17.97 -12.95 3.90
N LEU A 203 -18.35 -12.09 2.97
CA LEU A 203 -18.09 -10.66 3.03
C LEU A 203 -19.41 -9.89 2.94
N THR A 204 -19.65 -9.03 3.93
CA THR A 204 -20.75 -8.08 3.94
C THR A 204 -20.23 -6.66 3.78
N CYS A 205 -20.85 -5.88 2.91
CA CYS A 205 -20.55 -4.47 2.71
C CYS A 205 -21.77 -3.64 3.11
N VAL A 206 -21.64 -2.80 4.13
CA VAL A 206 -22.66 -1.83 4.54
C VAL A 206 -22.34 -0.50 3.89
N CYS A 207 -23.18 -0.08 2.96
CA CYS A 207 -22.97 1.10 2.12
C CYS A 207 -23.84 2.24 2.61
N PRO A 208 -23.32 3.48 2.73
CA PRO A 208 -24.07 4.61 3.24
C PRO A 208 -25.17 5.09 2.27
N ASP A 209 -25.05 4.71 1.00
CA ASP A 209 -25.96 5.15 -0.06
C ASP A 209 -26.09 4.09 -1.18
N ARG A 210 -27.20 4.23 -1.94
CA ARG A 210 -27.54 3.31 -3.02
C ARG A 210 -26.55 3.32 -4.19
N ALA A 211 -25.86 4.43 -4.43
CA ALA A 211 -24.87 4.51 -5.52
C ALA A 211 -23.66 3.64 -5.21
N SER A 212 -23.17 3.73 -3.97
CA SER A 212 -22.10 2.87 -3.44
C SER A 212 -22.50 1.39 -3.46
N ALA A 213 -23.73 1.08 -3.04
CA ALA A 213 -24.25 -0.30 -3.06
C ALA A 213 -24.25 -0.87 -4.47
N LYS A 214 -24.85 -0.17 -5.44
CA LYS A 214 -24.87 -0.58 -6.86
C LYS A 214 -23.47 -0.74 -7.45
N LEU A 215 -22.54 0.14 -7.09
CA LEU A 215 -21.15 0.06 -7.55
C LEU A 215 -20.49 -1.25 -7.12
N ILE A 216 -20.71 -1.66 -5.88
CA ILE A 216 -20.10 -2.86 -5.31
C ILE A 216 -20.77 -4.11 -5.89
N GLU A 217 -22.11 -4.16 -5.92
CA GLU A 217 -22.88 -5.27 -6.52
C GLU A 217 -22.49 -5.52 -7.98
N GLY A 218 -22.33 -4.45 -8.75
CA GLY A 218 -21.97 -4.53 -10.16
C GLY A 218 -20.53 -5.03 -10.43
N LYS A 219 -19.64 -4.89 -9.46
CA LYS A 219 -18.21 -5.23 -9.64
C LYS A 219 -17.72 -6.42 -8.82
N LEU A 220 -18.40 -6.78 -7.73
CA LEU A 220 -17.99 -7.88 -6.86
C LEU A 220 -19.09 -8.93 -6.72
N ARG A 221 -18.84 -10.11 -7.28
CA ARG A 221 -19.76 -11.25 -7.13
C ARG A 221 -19.56 -11.94 -5.77
N GLY A 222 -20.64 -12.47 -5.18
CA GLY A 222 -20.59 -13.27 -3.95
C GLY A 222 -20.25 -12.43 -2.70
N VAL A 223 -20.60 -11.16 -2.70
CA VAL A 223 -20.55 -10.26 -1.56
C VAL A 223 -21.98 -9.86 -1.21
N ARG A 224 -22.34 -9.92 0.08
CA ARG A 224 -23.61 -9.38 0.55
C ARG A 224 -23.47 -7.86 0.64
N VAL A 225 -24.36 -7.13 -0.02
CA VAL A 225 -24.39 -5.67 0.03
C VAL A 225 -25.66 -5.23 0.72
N CYS A 226 -25.52 -4.35 1.72
CA CYS A 226 -26.61 -3.75 2.46
C CYS A 226 -26.51 -2.23 2.35
N GLU A 227 -27.60 -1.56 2.05
CA GLU A 227 -27.71 -0.09 2.17
C GLU A 227 -28.11 0.25 3.60
N GLY A 228 -27.39 1.13 4.26
CA GLY A 228 -27.70 1.53 5.63
C GLY A 228 -26.59 2.30 6.33
N SER A 229 -26.88 2.68 7.56
CA SER A 229 -25.91 3.37 8.41
C SER A 229 -24.86 2.41 8.94
N SER A 230 -23.60 2.87 9.03
CA SER A 230 -22.53 2.13 9.70
C SER A 230 -22.79 1.91 11.21
N GLY A 231 -23.73 2.66 11.80
CA GLY A 231 -24.07 2.57 13.23
C GLY A 231 -25.16 1.56 13.55
N TYR A 232 -25.72 0.89 12.54
CA TYR A 232 -26.73 -0.15 12.75
C TYR A 232 -26.78 -1.12 11.56
N THR A 233 -26.73 -2.41 11.86
CA THR A 233 -26.85 -3.48 10.87
C THR A 233 -27.78 -4.59 11.37
N ASP A 234 -28.27 -5.43 10.45
CA ASP A 234 -29.05 -6.63 10.74
C ASP A 234 -28.17 -7.87 11.07
N LEU A 235 -26.87 -7.67 11.24
CA LEU A 235 -25.94 -8.74 11.59
C LEU A 235 -26.11 -9.14 13.06
N ALA A 236 -26.02 -10.44 13.35
CA ALA A 236 -26.10 -10.94 14.70
C ALA A 236 -24.86 -10.55 15.52
N ASP A 237 -25.05 -10.45 16.85
CA ASP A 237 -23.97 -10.18 17.81
C ASP A 237 -22.87 -11.23 17.69
N GLY A 238 -21.62 -10.81 17.73
CA GLY A 238 -20.46 -11.71 17.69
C GLY A 238 -20.31 -12.53 16.42
N SER A 239 -21.01 -12.20 15.33
CA SER A 239 -21.05 -13.00 14.10
C SER A 239 -19.89 -12.76 13.13
N GLN A 240 -19.11 -11.72 13.35
CA GLN A 240 -18.04 -11.28 12.44
C GLN A 240 -16.67 -11.43 13.09
N GLN A 241 -15.77 -12.13 12.43
CA GLN A 241 -14.38 -12.28 12.90
C GLN A 241 -13.45 -11.16 12.40
N ALA A 242 -13.90 -10.39 11.41
CA ALA A 242 -13.19 -9.19 10.95
C ALA A 242 -14.20 -8.09 10.64
N VAL A 243 -14.02 -6.92 11.25
CA VAL A 243 -14.81 -5.72 10.95
C VAL A 243 -13.84 -4.63 10.51
N VAL A 244 -14.08 -4.03 9.34
CA VAL A 244 -13.30 -2.90 8.85
C VAL A 244 -14.20 -1.68 8.75
N LEU A 245 -13.88 -0.65 9.50
CA LEU A 245 -14.53 0.65 9.45
C LEU A 245 -13.64 1.62 8.68
N HIS A 246 -14.12 2.08 7.54
CA HIS A 246 -13.46 3.09 6.73
C HIS A 246 -14.24 4.38 6.75
N LEU A 247 -13.68 5.42 7.36
CA LEU A 247 -14.21 6.76 7.32
C LEU A 247 -13.49 7.57 6.23
N PRO A 248 -14.24 8.26 5.35
CA PRO A 248 -13.64 9.09 4.30
C PRO A 248 -12.67 10.12 4.90
N VAL A 249 -11.46 10.19 4.37
CA VAL A 249 -10.39 11.08 4.88
C VAL A 249 -10.70 12.55 4.60
N LYS A 250 -11.55 12.86 3.62
CA LYS A 250 -11.98 14.20 3.23
C LYS A 250 -13.33 14.59 3.87
N ALA A 251 -13.54 14.35 5.12
CA ALA A 251 -14.65 15.00 5.79
C ALA A 251 -14.28 16.46 6.06
N GLU A 252 -14.61 17.36 5.15
CA GLU A 252 -14.83 18.75 5.52
C GLU A 252 -15.79 18.73 6.71
N LYS A 253 -15.49 19.54 7.74
CA LYS A 253 -16.23 19.69 9.02
C LYS A 253 -17.71 19.29 8.93
N THR A 254 -18.02 18.01 8.92
CA THR A 254 -19.38 17.52 8.99
C THR A 254 -19.74 17.48 10.47
N ALA A 255 -20.58 18.43 10.89
CA ALA A 255 -21.24 18.33 12.19
C ALA A 255 -21.88 16.93 12.25
N GLY A 256 -21.49 16.12 13.26
CA GLY A 256 -22.00 14.75 13.38
C GLY A 256 -20.97 13.63 13.13
N LEU A 257 -19.84 13.91 12.52
CA LEU A 257 -18.84 12.86 12.20
C LEU A 257 -18.35 12.09 13.45
N GLU A 258 -18.23 12.78 14.59
CA GLU A 258 -17.85 12.16 15.86
C GLU A 258 -18.94 11.24 16.41
N SER A 259 -20.20 11.63 16.28
CA SER A 259 -21.34 10.78 16.66
C SER A 259 -21.48 9.58 15.73
N ASP A 260 -21.28 9.78 14.44
CA ASP A 260 -21.32 8.70 13.44
C ASP A 260 -20.20 7.68 13.66
N LEU A 261 -18.99 8.16 13.97
CA LEU A 261 -17.88 7.28 14.35
C LEU A 261 -18.19 6.51 15.62
N ARG A 262 -18.74 7.16 16.64
CA ARG A 262 -19.10 6.50 17.90
C ARG A 262 -20.15 5.41 17.69
N ASN A 263 -21.21 5.71 16.94
CA ASN A 263 -22.25 4.74 16.59
C ASN A 263 -21.69 3.56 15.78
N ALA A 264 -20.84 3.84 14.78
CA ALA A 264 -20.19 2.80 13.99
C ALA A 264 -19.27 1.92 14.83
N LEU A 265 -18.55 2.49 15.79
CA LEU A 265 -17.70 1.73 16.72
C LEU A 265 -18.52 0.85 17.67
N PHE A 266 -19.65 1.36 18.15
CA PHE A 266 -20.58 0.60 18.98
C PHE A 266 -21.13 -0.60 18.21
N GLU A 267 -21.57 -0.39 16.98
CA GLU A 267 -22.06 -1.45 16.11
C GLU A 267 -20.96 -2.45 15.73
N ALA A 268 -19.79 -1.96 15.36
CA ALA A 268 -18.64 -2.80 15.07
C ALA A 268 -18.30 -3.73 16.24
N ARG A 269 -18.32 -3.20 17.47
CA ARG A 269 -18.11 -3.98 18.69
C ARG A 269 -19.21 -5.03 18.91
N ARG A 270 -20.47 -4.69 18.67
CA ARG A 270 -21.62 -5.60 18.84
C ARG A 270 -21.51 -6.83 17.93
N ILE A 271 -21.21 -6.58 16.65
CA ILE A 271 -21.13 -7.66 15.64
C ILE A 271 -19.81 -8.44 15.67
N LEU A 272 -18.75 -7.88 16.30
CA LEU A 272 -17.43 -8.49 16.35
C LEU A 272 -17.41 -9.67 17.32
N ASP A 273 -16.87 -10.80 16.86
CA ASP A 273 -16.56 -11.97 17.67
C ASP A 273 -15.51 -11.63 18.75
N ALA A 274 -15.51 -12.37 19.85
CA ALA A 274 -14.57 -12.16 20.96
C ALA A 274 -13.09 -12.25 20.53
N ASP A 275 -12.77 -13.14 19.61
CA ASP A 275 -11.43 -13.28 19.00
C ASP A 275 -11.27 -12.50 17.69
N GLY A 276 -12.25 -11.66 17.38
CA GLY A 276 -12.31 -10.88 16.14
C GLY A 276 -11.34 -9.69 16.14
N ARG A 277 -11.11 -9.17 14.94
CA ARG A 277 -10.32 -7.94 14.70
C ARG A 277 -11.17 -6.83 14.14
N LEU A 278 -11.09 -5.67 14.78
CA LEU A 278 -11.63 -4.41 14.29
C LEU A 278 -10.50 -3.59 13.71
N ILE A 279 -10.63 -3.21 12.44
CA ILE A 279 -9.71 -2.28 11.78
C ILE A 279 -10.44 -0.96 11.55
N VAL A 280 -9.88 0.13 12.03
CA VAL A 280 -10.40 1.47 11.79
C VAL A 280 -9.42 2.25 10.93
N ILE A 281 -9.89 2.86 9.85
CA ILE A 281 -9.11 3.70 8.96
C ILE A 281 -9.75 5.08 8.96
N ALA A 282 -9.06 6.07 9.49
CA ALA A 282 -9.61 7.43 9.60
C ALA A 282 -8.51 8.50 9.69
N SER A 283 -8.90 9.76 9.53
CA SER A 283 -8.06 10.91 9.86
C SER A 283 -7.80 10.98 11.37
N LEU A 284 -6.56 11.29 11.76
CA LEU A 284 -6.17 11.45 13.16
C LEU A 284 -7.00 12.52 13.87
N ALA A 285 -7.25 13.65 13.20
CA ALA A 285 -7.97 14.79 13.77
C ALA A 285 -9.40 14.43 14.25
N HIS A 286 -10.02 13.44 13.61
CA HIS A 286 -11.42 13.10 13.89
C HIS A 286 -11.58 11.82 14.72
N ALA A 287 -10.61 10.90 14.66
CA ALA A 287 -10.80 9.57 15.23
C ALA A 287 -10.10 9.36 16.58
N GLU A 288 -8.95 10.02 16.80
CA GLU A 288 -8.09 9.68 17.95
C GLU A 288 -8.79 9.88 19.30
N SER A 289 -9.50 11.00 19.49
CA SER A 289 -10.19 11.28 20.76
C SER A 289 -11.34 10.31 21.02
N THR A 290 -12.09 9.97 19.97
CA THR A 290 -13.23 9.04 20.06
C THR A 290 -12.76 7.63 20.35
N LEU A 291 -11.72 7.15 19.63
CA LEU A 291 -11.16 5.81 19.82
C LEU A 291 -10.57 5.61 21.22
N ARG A 292 -9.89 6.64 21.77
CA ARG A 292 -9.34 6.58 23.14
C ARG A 292 -10.45 6.48 24.22
N LYS A 293 -11.63 7.05 23.97
CA LYS A 293 -12.77 7.04 24.89
C LYS A 293 -13.67 5.81 24.71
N THR A 294 -13.48 5.04 23.66
CA THR A 294 -14.33 3.87 23.37
C THR A 294 -13.99 2.73 24.33
N GLN A 295 -14.93 2.38 25.17
CA GLN A 295 -14.81 1.28 26.13
C GLN A 295 -15.04 -0.08 25.44
N GLY A 296 -14.44 -1.15 25.99
CA GLY A 296 -14.65 -2.52 25.55
C GLY A 296 -13.96 -2.87 24.22
N VAL A 297 -13.02 -2.06 23.78
CA VAL A 297 -12.08 -2.38 22.70
C VAL A 297 -10.66 -2.09 23.16
N ARG A 298 -9.72 -2.97 22.81
CA ARG A 298 -8.30 -2.85 23.11
C ARG A 298 -7.51 -2.65 21.82
N MET A 299 -6.61 -1.67 21.83
CA MET A 299 -5.71 -1.44 20.71
C MET A 299 -4.61 -2.49 20.70
N LEU A 300 -4.44 -3.16 19.58
CA LEU A 300 -3.34 -4.10 19.31
C LEU A 300 -2.18 -3.43 18.60
N ALA A 301 -2.49 -2.58 17.60
CA ALA A 301 -1.48 -1.84 16.86
C ALA A 301 -2.07 -0.55 16.28
N ARG A 302 -1.20 0.41 15.98
CA ARG A 302 -1.52 1.64 15.26
C ARG A 302 -0.43 1.91 14.24
N TYR A 303 -0.84 2.28 13.03
CA TYR A 303 0.03 2.65 11.92
C TYR A 303 -0.34 4.05 11.45
N ASP A 304 0.54 5.02 11.73
CA ASP A 304 0.36 6.41 11.29
C ASP A 304 0.86 6.56 9.86
N LEU A 305 0.02 7.15 9.01
CA LEU A 305 0.32 7.32 7.58
C LEU A 305 -0.32 8.60 7.04
N THR A 306 0.05 8.96 5.82
CA THR A 306 -0.60 10.06 5.10
C THR A 306 -1.47 9.51 3.97
N LEU A 307 -2.77 9.77 4.03
CA LEU A 307 -3.74 9.42 2.99
C LEU A 307 -4.29 10.71 2.37
N SER A 308 -4.17 10.84 1.04
CA SER A 308 -4.64 12.01 0.29
C SER A 308 -4.17 13.36 0.88
N GLY A 309 -2.93 13.40 1.40
CA GLY A 309 -2.34 14.60 2.00
C GLY A 309 -2.75 14.85 3.46
N GLN A 310 -3.60 14.01 4.05
CA GLN A 310 -4.04 14.15 5.44
C GLN A 310 -3.38 13.12 6.36
N ARG A 311 -3.01 13.54 7.57
CA ARG A 311 -2.53 12.65 8.63
C ARG A 311 -3.66 11.72 9.05
N SER A 312 -3.43 10.44 8.89
CA SER A 312 -4.41 9.38 9.12
C SER A 312 -3.75 8.24 9.88
N ALA A 313 -4.52 7.29 10.36
CA ALA A 313 -3.98 6.06 10.89
C ALA A 313 -4.87 4.86 10.56
N ILE A 314 -4.25 3.68 10.65
CA ILE A 314 -4.92 2.39 10.72
C ILE A 314 -4.78 1.91 12.15
N TRP A 315 -5.89 1.74 12.84
CA TRP A 315 -5.95 1.14 14.18
C TRP A 315 -6.38 -0.31 14.04
N VAL A 316 -5.64 -1.20 14.66
CA VAL A 316 -5.97 -2.62 14.81
C VAL A 316 -6.42 -2.84 16.25
N MET A 317 -7.62 -3.34 16.44
CA MET A 317 -8.27 -3.45 17.75
C MET A 317 -8.92 -4.81 17.91
N THR A 318 -9.21 -5.19 19.16
CA THR A 318 -9.96 -6.40 19.54
C THR A 318 -10.87 -6.10 20.71
N THR A 319 -11.90 -6.94 20.92
CA THR A 319 -12.77 -6.92 22.11
C THR A 319 -12.27 -7.85 23.20
N LYS A 320 -11.24 -8.68 22.95
CA LYS A 320 -10.71 -9.66 23.91
C LYS A 320 -10.10 -8.96 25.15
N PRO A 321 -10.48 -9.35 26.38
CA PRO A 321 -9.86 -8.87 27.61
C PRO A 321 -8.37 -9.28 27.70
N THR A 322 -7.65 -8.66 28.64
CA THR A 322 -6.17 -8.67 28.73
C THR A 322 -5.56 -9.95 29.34
N ASP A 323 -6.31 -11.01 29.61
CA ASP A 323 -5.86 -12.11 30.46
C ASP A 323 -4.99 -13.20 29.78
N VAL A 324 -4.45 -12.93 28.59
CA VAL A 324 -3.43 -13.82 28.00
C VAL A 324 -2.34 -12.95 27.37
N GLU A 325 -1.16 -13.00 27.93
CA GLU A 325 0.10 -12.62 27.30
C GLU A 325 0.30 -13.47 26.03
N GLU A 326 -0.28 -13.06 24.93
CA GLU A 326 0.19 -13.52 23.63
C GLU A 326 1.35 -12.63 23.23
N GLY A 327 2.55 -13.09 23.44
CA GLY A 327 3.77 -12.60 22.82
C GLY A 327 3.66 -12.69 21.30
N LEU A 328 3.04 -11.71 20.70
CA LEU A 328 2.90 -11.55 19.26
C LEU A 328 3.21 -10.10 18.89
N ILE A 329 4.35 -9.97 18.23
CA ILE A 329 4.92 -8.76 17.59
C ILE A 329 5.94 -8.00 18.46
N GLU A 330 6.81 -8.72 19.17
CA GLU A 330 8.19 -8.32 19.38
C GLU A 330 9.08 -9.44 18.83
N GLN A 331 9.33 -9.43 17.55
CA GLN A 331 10.52 -10.00 16.89
C GLN A 331 10.64 -9.39 15.50
#